data_f728e7e48933f20148ed68400259dc06
#
_entry.id   f728e7e48933f20148ed68400259dc06
#
_cell.length_a   1.000
_cell.length_b   1.000
_cell.length_c   1.000
_cell.angle_alpha   90.00
_cell.angle_beta   90.00
_cell.angle_gamma   90.00
#
_symmetry.space_group_name_H-M   'P 1'
#
loop_
_entity.id
_entity.type
_entity.pdbx_description
1 polymer ?
#
loop_
_entity_poly.entity_id
_entity_poly.type
_entity_poly.pdbx_seq_one_letter_code
_entity_poly.pdbx_strand_id
1 'polypeptide(L)'
;MALRGTRPAVRFITLPLALAIVAGCKARETSGAGKSANAQTWAPEKLTSVQGVPATEIETLIQRKLDGPRLPKIDDDQWGHTRRLYKLYGNNPLWLTSDGLHKVRTKALTNAILAANGDGMRLDDYPISALTQAIGAVTQTKTPTADQLATADVLLTASYTSLGEDLLTGQVDPRTVAQAWHVDPEEENVDSALVRNLRYEQLDKALATMRPTDDDYAGLSQQLQNYRTLVVKGGWQKIPATENVKPGASADPAVLAALRNRLAAEGIVPANGVNKASMIPSLQQPKASSGSVYDRDLAGAVALFQARHSINVDSALGKATIDAMNVPADYRLGEIAANMERYRWLPRNFGSRYIFVNVPAFKLEAYDSGQKALEMKVIVGQEYQDKATPVFADSMETVVFRPYWEVPPTIAAKEIFPKGPGFLASQNMETYQQNGETHVRQRPGPKNALGYVKFLFPNDFNIYLHDTPNHELFNKDVRAFSHGCIRLEKPAELAQWVLGWPADKVQQEMQNPPDNKAVKVPHKIPVYITYFTTYMNNGQLYFGNDLYNRDDKLVPVVMPGALPSKEVVDAVQALRRIASI
;
A
#
# COMPACT_ATOMS: atom_id res chain seq x y z
N MET A 1 6.33 -32.83 23.42
CA MET A 1 5.74 -33.98 22.70
C MET A 1 4.99 -33.39 21.51
N ALA A 2 5.60 -33.45 20.33
CA ALA A 2 5.18 -32.72 19.14
C ALA A 2 4.19 -33.56 18.33
N LEU A 3 3.03 -33.01 18.00
CA LEU A 3 2.12 -33.60 17.02
C LEU A 3 2.20 -32.76 15.73
N ARG A 4 2.84 -33.34 14.73
CA ARG A 4 2.84 -32.87 13.35
C ARG A 4 1.52 -33.27 12.69
N GLY A 5 0.71 -32.29 12.30
CA GLY A 5 -0.45 -32.49 11.43
C GLY A 5 -0.01 -32.48 9.97
N THR A 6 -0.24 -33.57 9.27
CA THR A 6 0.00 -33.75 7.83
C THR A 6 -1.07 -33.03 7.02
N ARG A 7 -0.66 -32.17 6.10
CA ARG A 7 -1.53 -31.54 5.10
C ARG A 7 -1.84 -32.53 3.96
N PRO A 8 -3.05 -32.54 3.39
CA PRO A 8 -3.36 -33.35 2.21
C PRO A 8 -2.74 -32.74 0.96
N ALA A 9 -2.07 -33.58 0.17
CA ALA A 9 -1.49 -33.23 -1.11
C ALA A 9 -2.58 -32.96 -2.15
N VAL A 10 -2.58 -31.76 -2.72
CA VAL A 10 -3.37 -31.43 -3.91
C VAL A 10 -2.63 -31.99 -5.13
N ARG A 11 -3.26 -32.93 -5.82
CA ARG A 11 -2.75 -33.51 -7.07
C ARG A 11 -2.97 -32.49 -8.20
N PHE A 12 -1.88 -31.97 -8.76
CA PHE A 12 -1.91 -31.23 -10.02
C PHE A 12 -2.13 -32.20 -11.19
N ILE A 13 -3.21 -31.98 -11.93
CA ILE A 13 -3.45 -32.64 -13.23
C ILE A 13 -2.70 -31.81 -14.28
N THR A 14 -1.66 -32.36 -14.85
CA THR A 14 -0.96 -31.81 -16.00
C THR A 14 -1.78 -32.03 -17.26
N LEU A 15 -2.32 -30.97 -17.86
CA LEU A 15 -2.84 -30.98 -19.23
C LEU A 15 -1.74 -30.50 -20.20
N PRO A 16 -1.54 -31.17 -21.34
CA PRO A 16 -0.60 -30.70 -22.34
C PRO A 16 -1.19 -29.50 -23.12
N LEU A 17 -0.40 -28.45 -23.26
CA LEU A 17 -0.74 -27.26 -24.04
C LEU A 17 -0.68 -27.59 -25.53
N ALA A 18 -1.83 -27.82 -26.16
CA ALA A 18 -1.96 -27.90 -27.61
C ALA A 18 -2.06 -26.50 -28.20
N LEU A 19 -1.13 -26.16 -29.08
CA LEU A 19 -1.16 -24.92 -29.88
C LEU A 19 -2.31 -25.02 -30.90
N ALA A 20 -3.40 -24.30 -30.68
CA ALA A 20 -4.44 -24.11 -31.70
C ALA A 20 -4.28 -22.72 -32.34
N ILE A 21 -3.87 -22.72 -33.59
CA ILE A 21 -3.94 -21.56 -34.49
C ILE A 21 -5.42 -21.39 -34.89
N VAL A 22 -6.05 -20.29 -34.49
CA VAL A 22 -7.36 -19.91 -35.02
C VAL A 22 -7.20 -18.63 -35.82
N ALA A 23 -7.47 -18.77 -37.10
CA ALA A 23 -7.56 -17.66 -38.05
C ALA A 23 -8.95 -16.98 -37.97
N GLY A 24 -8.95 -15.67 -37.93
CA GLY A 24 -9.90 -14.81 -38.57
C GLY A 24 -11.27 -14.58 -37.96
N CYS A 25 -11.44 -13.41 -37.33
CA CYS A 25 -12.68 -12.63 -37.51
C CYS A 25 -12.34 -11.13 -37.48
N LYS A 26 -12.66 -10.42 -38.57
CA LYS A 26 -12.56 -8.97 -38.69
C LYS A 26 -13.58 -8.30 -37.78
N ALA A 27 -13.10 -7.48 -36.83
CA ALA A 27 -13.90 -6.46 -36.18
C ALA A 27 -13.37 -5.07 -36.55
N ARG A 28 -14.31 -4.19 -36.74
CA ARG A 28 -14.26 -2.86 -37.36
C ARG A 28 -13.45 -1.88 -36.49
N GLU A 29 -12.47 -1.23 -37.10
CA GLU A 29 -11.67 -0.16 -36.51
C GLU A 29 -12.53 1.04 -36.13
N THR A 30 -12.42 1.50 -34.89
CA THR A 30 -12.69 2.89 -34.50
C THR A 30 -11.35 3.55 -34.16
N SER A 31 -11.03 4.55 -34.93
CA SER A 31 -9.82 5.34 -34.90
C SER A 31 -9.70 6.16 -33.60
N GLY A 32 -8.56 6.06 -32.93
CA GLY A 32 -8.17 6.96 -31.83
C GLY A 32 -7.15 6.39 -30.86
N ALA A 33 -6.04 5.83 -31.34
CA ALA A 33 -4.90 5.53 -30.48
C ALA A 33 -3.62 6.03 -31.14
N GLY A 34 -2.92 6.91 -30.43
CA GLY A 34 -1.61 7.40 -30.82
C GLY A 34 -0.68 6.24 -31.12
N LYS A 35 0.14 6.40 -32.13
CA LYS A 35 1.13 5.43 -32.57
C LYS A 35 2.03 5.05 -31.38
N SER A 36 1.78 3.87 -30.81
CA SER A 36 2.72 3.17 -29.95
C SER A 36 4.00 2.95 -30.77
N ALA A 37 5.10 3.56 -30.34
CA ALA A 37 6.41 3.23 -30.87
C ALA A 37 6.57 1.70 -30.74
N ASN A 38 6.93 1.02 -31.83
CA ASN A 38 7.18 -0.41 -31.90
C ASN A 38 8.11 -0.80 -30.73
N ALA A 39 7.55 -1.38 -29.68
CA ALA A 39 8.33 -2.02 -28.62
C ALA A 39 8.96 -3.27 -29.26
N GLN A 40 10.23 -3.16 -29.58
CA GLN A 40 11.00 -4.25 -30.17
C GLN A 40 11.08 -5.37 -29.12
N THR A 41 10.49 -6.53 -29.40
CA THR A 41 10.52 -7.68 -28.50
C THR A 41 11.91 -8.31 -28.57
N TRP A 42 12.54 -8.46 -27.42
CA TRP A 42 13.82 -9.13 -27.28
C TRP A 42 13.68 -10.64 -27.11
N ALA A 43 14.64 -11.39 -27.62
CA ALA A 43 14.87 -12.81 -27.34
C ALA A 43 16.37 -13.05 -27.17
N PRO A 44 16.78 -14.03 -26.33
CA PRO A 44 18.20 -14.37 -26.22
C PRO A 44 18.80 -14.76 -27.60
N GLU A 45 19.93 -14.17 -27.93
CA GLU A 45 20.66 -14.52 -29.13
C GLU A 45 21.35 -15.89 -28.95
N LYS A 46 21.32 -16.73 -29.99
CA LYS A 46 22.12 -17.95 -29.97
C LYS A 46 23.57 -17.61 -30.25
N LEU A 47 24.34 -17.51 -29.19
CA LEU A 47 25.75 -17.16 -29.26
C LEU A 47 26.61 -18.40 -29.59
N THR A 48 27.61 -18.23 -30.41
CA THR A 48 28.69 -19.22 -30.61
C THR A 48 29.87 -18.89 -29.70
N SER A 49 30.15 -17.62 -29.51
CA SER A 49 31.19 -17.13 -28.61
C SER A 49 30.87 -15.70 -28.15
N VAL A 50 31.47 -15.28 -27.04
CA VAL A 50 31.42 -13.92 -26.49
C VAL A 50 32.86 -13.45 -26.32
N GLN A 51 33.27 -12.40 -27.06
CA GLN A 51 34.65 -11.88 -27.06
C GLN A 51 35.71 -12.98 -27.20
N GLY A 52 35.43 -13.99 -28.03
CA GLY A 52 36.32 -15.12 -28.28
C GLY A 52 36.20 -16.29 -27.29
N VAL A 53 35.43 -16.16 -26.23
CA VAL A 53 35.14 -17.24 -25.27
C VAL A 53 33.98 -18.08 -25.81
N PRO A 54 34.10 -19.43 -25.90
CA PRO A 54 33.02 -20.30 -26.38
C PRO A 54 31.76 -20.18 -25.53
N ALA A 55 30.58 -20.02 -26.16
CA ALA A 55 29.31 -19.90 -25.46
C ALA A 55 29.00 -21.13 -24.59
N THR A 56 29.35 -22.33 -25.04
CA THR A 56 29.14 -23.58 -24.29
C THR A 56 29.91 -23.65 -22.96
N GLU A 57 31.09 -23.00 -22.89
CA GLU A 57 31.85 -22.88 -21.66
C GLU A 57 31.14 -21.94 -20.67
N ILE A 58 30.62 -20.82 -21.17
CA ILE A 58 29.85 -19.87 -20.38
C ILE A 58 28.55 -20.52 -19.84
N GLU A 59 27.80 -21.22 -20.69
CA GLU A 59 26.57 -21.96 -20.34
C GLU A 59 26.84 -23.00 -19.24
N THR A 60 27.95 -23.75 -19.36
CA THR A 60 28.35 -24.72 -18.34
C THR A 60 28.62 -24.07 -16.99
N LEU A 61 29.24 -22.89 -16.98
CA LEU A 61 29.53 -22.14 -15.77
C LEU A 61 28.26 -21.48 -15.19
N ILE A 62 27.35 -20.99 -16.02
CA ILE A 62 26.02 -20.53 -15.59
C ILE A 62 25.30 -21.67 -14.87
N GLN A 63 25.19 -22.85 -15.50
CA GLN A 63 24.55 -24.02 -14.89
C GLN A 63 25.18 -24.37 -13.54
N ARG A 64 26.51 -24.41 -13.45
CA ARG A 64 27.21 -24.70 -12.20
C ARG A 64 26.90 -23.67 -11.10
N LYS A 65 26.79 -22.37 -11.46
CA LYS A 65 26.43 -21.33 -10.51
C LYS A 65 24.96 -21.48 -10.04
N LEU A 66 24.05 -21.83 -10.94
CA LEU A 66 22.65 -22.07 -10.61
C LEU A 66 22.43 -23.31 -9.72
N ASP A 67 23.26 -24.35 -9.88
CA ASP A 67 23.25 -25.55 -9.05
C ASP A 67 23.91 -25.32 -7.66
N GLY A 68 24.67 -24.23 -7.53
CA GLY A 68 25.31 -23.83 -6.28
C GLY A 68 24.36 -23.12 -5.31
N PRO A 69 24.91 -22.62 -4.19
CA PRO A 69 24.15 -21.84 -3.23
C PRO A 69 23.66 -20.53 -3.86
N ARG A 70 22.52 -20.01 -3.33
CA ARG A 70 22.01 -18.71 -3.75
C ARG A 70 23.02 -17.58 -3.51
N LEU A 71 22.89 -16.52 -4.30
CA LEU A 71 23.74 -15.35 -4.17
C LEU A 71 23.41 -14.57 -2.88
N PRO A 72 24.40 -13.91 -2.26
CA PRO A 72 24.14 -13.00 -1.15
C PRO A 72 23.13 -11.91 -1.55
N LYS A 73 22.26 -11.55 -0.62
CA LYS A 73 21.18 -10.57 -0.80
C LYS A 73 20.09 -10.98 -1.82
N ILE A 74 20.05 -12.22 -2.21
CA ILE A 74 18.98 -12.84 -3.00
C ILE A 74 18.35 -13.90 -2.10
N ASP A 75 17.06 -13.86 -1.87
CA ASP A 75 16.36 -14.86 -1.08
C ASP A 75 16.07 -16.15 -1.85
N ASP A 76 15.43 -17.13 -1.20
CA ASP A 76 15.21 -18.44 -1.80
C ASP A 76 14.16 -18.41 -2.92
N ASP A 77 13.14 -17.56 -2.80
CA ASP A 77 12.08 -17.40 -3.80
C ASP A 77 12.63 -16.68 -5.04
N GLN A 78 13.34 -15.58 -4.84
CA GLN A 78 14.04 -14.81 -5.88
C GLN A 78 15.07 -15.68 -6.63
N TRP A 79 15.80 -16.52 -5.90
CA TRP A 79 16.73 -17.48 -6.52
C TRP A 79 15.98 -18.56 -7.29
N GLY A 80 14.82 -18.97 -6.81
CA GLY A 80 13.91 -19.85 -7.53
C GLY A 80 13.44 -19.27 -8.86
N HIS A 81 13.03 -18.00 -8.89
CA HIS A 81 12.68 -17.26 -10.11
C HIS A 81 13.85 -17.20 -11.08
N THR A 82 15.05 -16.88 -10.60
CA THR A 82 16.28 -16.86 -11.41
C THR A 82 16.52 -18.21 -12.10
N ARG A 83 16.45 -19.31 -11.36
CA ARG A 83 16.64 -20.66 -11.92
C ARG A 83 15.58 -21.03 -12.96
N ARG A 84 14.30 -20.70 -12.69
CA ARG A 84 13.20 -20.99 -13.61
C ARG A 84 13.32 -20.21 -14.90
N LEU A 85 13.77 -18.96 -14.79
CA LEU A 85 14.00 -18.11 -15.96
C LEU A 85 15.11 -18.67 -16.87
N TYR A 86 16.26 -19.06 -16.31
CA TYR A 86 17.31 -19.73 -17.09
C TYR A 86 16.86 -21.06 -17.70
N LYS A 87 16.14 -21.87 -16.93
CA LYS A 87 15.60 -23.14 -17.43
C LYS A 87 14.67 -22.92 -18.64
N LEU A 88 13.86 -21.86 -18.63
CA LEU A 88 12.97 -21.52 -19.74
C LEU A 88 13.75 -21.21 -21.02
N TYR A 89 14.92 -20.56 -20.90
CA TYR A 89 15.77 -20.18 -22.02
C TYR A 89 16.92 -21.17 -22.28
N GLY A 90 16.87 -22.39 -21.72
CA GLY A 90 17.86 -23.45 -21.96
C GLY A 90 19.24 -23.14 -21.42
N ASN A 91 19.33 -22.37 -20.35
CA ASN A 91 20.55 -21.88 -19.70
C ASN A 91 21.45 -21.00 -20.60
N ASN A 92 20.91 -20.50 -21.71
CA ASN A 92 21.63 -19.54 -22.56
C ASN A 92 21.86 -18.22 -21.77
N PRO A 93 22.97 -17.53 -22.04
CA PRO A 93 23.19 -16.19 -21.48
C PRO A 93 22.04 -15.24 -21.84
N LEU A 94 21.58 -14.45 -20.87
CA LEU A 94 20.44 -13.55 -21.04
C LEU A 94 20.89 -12.08 -21.22
N TRP A 95 22.12 -11.76 -20.86
CA TRP A 95 22.67 -10.39 -20.84
C TRP A 95 23.90 -10.23 -21.72
N LEU A 96 24.31 -11.26 -22.46
CA LEU A 96 25.47 -11.25 -23.31
C LEU A 96 25.12 -11.12 -24.81
N THR A 97 26.03 -10.57 -25.56
CA THR A 97 26.10 -10.56 -27.03
C THR A 97 27.46 -11.06 -27.45
N SER A 98 27.73 -11.22 -28.75
CA SER A 98 29.08 -11.54 -29.26
C SER A 98 30.15 -10.57 -28.77
N ASP A 99 29.80 -9.30 -28.52
CA ASP A 99 30.69 -8.22 -28.11
C ASP A 99 30.83 -8.01 -26.61
N GLY A 100 30.22 -8.88 -25.78
CA GLY A 100 30.21 -8.78 -24.33
C GLY A 100 28.83 -8.49 -23.77
N LEU A 101 28.73 -7.67 -22.71
CA LEU A 101 27.43 -7.32 -22.11
C LEU A 101 26.54 -6.54 -23.08
N HIS A 102 25.25 -6.91 -23.11
CA HIS A 102 24.23 -6.18 -23.88
C HIS A 102 24.01 -4.79 -23.25
N LYS A 103 24.68 -3.77 -23.80
CA LYS A 103 24.82 -2.43 -23.22
C LYS A 103 23.46 -1.80 -22.86
N VAL A 104 22.49 -1.81 -23.80
CA VAL A 104 21.18 -1.16 -23.59
C VAL A 104 20.43 -1.80 -22.43
N ARG A 105 20.34 -3.12 -22.37
CA ARG A 105 19.61 -3.85 -21.32
C ARG A 105 20.30 -3.75 -19.97
N THR A 106 21.63 -3.91 -19.94
CA THR A 106 22.40 -3.75 -18.70
C THR A 106 22.20 -2.35 -18.12
N LYS A 107 22.25 -1.31 -18.95
CA LYS A 107 22.01 0.07 -18.54
C LYS A 107 20.57 0.27 -18.04
N ALA A 108 19.58 -0.27 -18.75
CA ALA A 108 18.18 -0.16 -18.35
C ALA A 108 17.92 -0.83 -17.00
N LEU A 109 18.44 -2.05 -16.76
CA LEU A 109 18.31 -2.73 -15.47
C LEU A 109 19.03 -1.96 -14.35
N THR A 110 20.26 -1.53 -14.56
CA THR A 110 20.99 -0.78 -13.54
C THR A 110 20.28 0.52 -13.16
N ASN A 111 19.72 1.23 -14.15
CA ASN A 111 18.89 2.41 -13.88
C ASN A 111 17.63 2.07 -13.10
N ALA A 112 16.96 0.96 -13.40
CA ALA A 112 15.76 0.51 -12.67
C ALA A 112 16.09 0.17 -11.21
N ILE A 113 17.20 -0.54 -10.95
CA ILE A 113 17.68 -0.85 -9.59
C ILE A 113 17.95 0.45 -8.80
N LEU A 114 18.65 1.41 -9.42
CA LEU A 114 18.96 2.68 -8.78
C LEU A 114 17.71 3.54 -8.54
N ALA A 115 16.67 3.37 -9.36
CA ALA A 115 15.38 4.05 -9.20
C ALA A 115 14.51 3.42 -8.12
N ALA A 116 14.74 2.16 -7.73
CA ALA A 116 13.97 1.44 -6.69
C ALA A 116 13.95 2.17 -5.34
N ASN A 117 14.99 2.95 -5.05
CA ASN A 117 15.02 3.85 -3.92
C ASN A 117 13.85 4.86 -3.91
N GLY A 118 13.36 5.27 -5.09
CA GLY A 118 12.18 6.13 -5.27
C GLY A 118 10.86 5.42 -4.93
N ASP A 119 10.86 4.10 -4.96
CA ASP A 119 9.73 3.26 -4.59
C ASP A 119 9.73 2.90 -3.08
N GLY A 120 10.59 3.52 -2.28
CA GLY A 120 10.72 3.19 -0.85
C GLY A 120 11.50 1.92 -0.57
N MET A 121 12.12 1.33 -1.59
CA MET A 121 12.92 0.11 -1.45
C MET A 121 14.34 0.43 -0.98
N ARG A 122 14.92 -0.48 -0.21
CA ARG A 122 16.28 -0.34 0.29
C ARG A 122 17.28 -0.82 -0.74
N LEU A 123 18.18 0.07 -1.15
CA LEU A 123 19.29 -0.31 -2.04
C LEU A 123 20.27 -1.28 -1.38
N ASP A 124 20.33 -1.30 -0.05
CA ASP A 124 21.16 -2.23 0.71
C ASP A 124 20.73 -3.69 0.57
N ASP A 125 19.51 -3.96 0.14
CA ASP A 125 19.00 -5.33 -0.04
C ASP A 125 19.36 -5.92 -1.41
N TYR A 126 19.82 -5.09 -2.33
CA TYR A 126 20.27 -5.55 -3.65
C TYR A 126 21.78 -5.80 -3.69
N PRO A 127 22.28 -6.74 -4.51
CA PRO A 127 23.70 -7.07 -4.61
C PRO A 127 24.49 -6.04 -5.44
N ILE A 128 24.29 -4.71 -5.17
CA ILE A 128 24.83 -3.61 -5.99
C ILE A 128 26.36 -3.65 -6.06
N SER A 129 27.03 -3.93 -4.94
CA SER A 129 28.51 -4.02 -4.92
C SER A 129 29.03 -5.15 -5.81
N ALA A 130 28.42 -6.35 -5.68
CA ALA A 130 28.79 -7.51 -6.50
C ALA A 130 28.45 -7.28 -7.98
N LEU A 131 27.29 -6.70 -8.26
CA LEU A 131 26.86 -6.35 -9.62
C LEU A 131 27.82 -5.35 -10.27
N THR A 132 28.22 -4.31 -9.53
CA THR A 132 29.19 -3.31 -10.01
C THR A 132 30.54 -3.95 -10.35
N GLN A 133 31.05 -4.82 -9.47
CA GLN A 133 32.31 -5.54 -9.71
C GLN A 133 32.21 -6.47 -10.92
N ALA A 134 31.12 -7.22 -11.07
CA ALA A 134 30.93 -8.17 -12.17
C ALA A 134 30.82 -7.45 -13.53
N ILE A 135 30.04 -6.37 -13.60
CA ILE A 135 29.96 -5.54 -14.81
C ILE A 135 31.32 -4.94 -15.14
N GLY A 136 32.03 -4.41 -14.13
CA GLY A 136 33.39 -3.86 -14.29
C GLY A 136 34.39 -4.89 -14.80
N ALA A 137 34.35 -6.12 -14.27
CA ALA A 137 35.24 -7.20 -14.71
C ALA A 137 35.08 -7.58 -16.19
N VAL A 138 33.89 -7.45 -16.74
CA VAL A 138 33.65 -7.69 -18.19
C VAL A 138 33.95 -6.45 -19.03
N THR A 139 33.55 -5.25 -18.57
CA THR A 139 33.65 -4.03 -19.41
C THR A 139 35.04 -3.40 -19.45
N GLN A 140 35.85 -3.59 -18.41
CA GLN A 140 37.18 -3.01 -18.26
C GLN A 140 38.31 -3.96 -18.70
N THR A 141 37.98 -5.20 -19.08
CA THR A 141 38.90 -6.23 -19.48
C THR A 141 38.78 -6.49 -21.00
N LYS A 142 39.89 -6.50 -21.74
CA LYS A 142 39.87 -6.78 -23.20
C LYS A 142 39.46 -8.23 -23.51
N THR A 143 39.83 -9.15 -22.66
CA THR A 143 39.57 -10.60 -22.79
C THR A 143 39.02 -11.14 -21.46
N PRO A 144 37.73 -10.97 -21.21
CA PRO A 144 37.15 -11.52 -20.00
C PRO A 144 37.16 -13.05 -20.04
N THR A 145 37.26 -13.68 -18.87
CA THR A 145 37.16 -15.14 -18.74
C THR A 145 35.72 -15.59 -18.84
N ALA A 146 35.48 -16.88 -19.15
CA ALA A 146 34.16 -17.48 -19.14
C ALA A 146 33.47 -17.33 -17.77
N ASP A 147 34.24 -17.43 -16.66
CA ASP A 147 33.68 -17.26 -15.31
C ASP A 147 33.25 -15.80 -15.04
N GLN A 148 33.97 -14.80 -15.50
CA GLN A 148 33.58 -13.40 -15.38
C GLN A 148 32.30 -13.12 -16.17
N LEU A 149 32.16 -13.65 -17.38
CA LEU A 149 30.96 -13.52 -18.22
C LEU A 149 29.76 -14.21 -17.58
N ALA A 150 29.92 -15.46 -17.13
CA ALA A 150 28.87 -16.22 -16.43
C ALA A 150 28.45 -15.55 -15.11
N THR A 151 29.40 -15.00 -14.35
CA THR A 151 29.12 -14.31 -13.09
C THR A 151 28.30 -13.03 -13.32
N ALA A 152 28.66 -12.24 -14.33
CA ALA A 152 27.92 -11.02 -14.67
C ALA A 152 26.50 -11.34 -15.16
N ASP A 153 26.33 -12.35 -16.00
CA ASP A 153 25.03 -12.77 -16.54
C ASP A 153 24.09 -13.25 -15.42
N VAL A 154 24.59 -14.10 -14.50
CA VAL A 154 23.80 -14.62 -13.38
C VAL A 154 23.45 -13.52 -12.37
N LEU A 155 24.37 -12.60 -12.06
CA LEU A 155 24.09 -11.48 -11.14
C LEU A 155 23.08 -10.49 -11.73
N LEU A 156 23.16 -10.21 -13.03
CA LEU A 156 22.18 -9.38 -13.72
C LEU A 156 20.79 -10.03 -13.70
N THR A 157 20.73 -11.34 -13.98
CA THR A 157 19.45 -12.08 -13.94
C THR A 157 18.87 -12.10 -12.53
N ALA A 158 19.68 -12.41 -11.51
CA ALA A 158 19.22 -12.43 -10.13
C ALA A 158 18.76 -11.04 -9.66
N SER A 159 19.48 -9.98 -10.03
CA SER A 159 19.06 -8.60 -9.73
C SER A 159 17.77 -8.20 -10.44
N TYR A 160 17.57 -8.71 -11.67
CA TYR A 160 16.33 -8.49 -12.43
C TYR A 160 15.13 -9.18 -11.79
N THR A 161 15.28 -10.45 -11.39
CA THR A 161 14.20 -11.22 -10.77
C THR A 161 13.85 -10.66 -9.40
N SER A 162 14.86 -10.31 -8.60
CA SER A 162 14.66 -9.70 -7.29
C SER A 162 13.91 -8.38 -7.38
N LEU A 163 14.38 -7.44 -8.22
CA LEU A 163 13.70 -6.16 -8.39
C LEU A 163 12.28 -6.32 -8.94
N GLY A 164 12.09 -7.24 -9.89
CA GLY A 164 10.77 -7.47 -10.50
C GLY A 164 9.76 -8.02 -9.48
N GLU A 165 10.16 -8.99 -8.67
CA GLU A 165 9.33 -9.51 -7.58
C GLU A 165 9.00 -8.43 -6.55
N ASP A 166 10.02 -7.70 -6.06
CA ASP A 166 9.83 -6.62 -5.08
C ASP A 166 8.87 -5.52 -5.57
N LEU A 167 8.95 -5.17 -6.87
CA LEU A 167 8.02 -4.21 -7.47
C LEU A 167 6.59 -4.74 -7.54
N LEU A 168 6.43 -6.05 -7.75
CA LEU A 168 5.14 -6.69 -7.94
C LEU A 168 4.46 -7.04 -6.60
N THR A 169 5.20 -7.53 -5.61
CA THR A 169 4.64 -8.12 -4.38
C THR A 169 5.13 -7.45 -3.10
N GLY A 170 6.13 -6.56 -3.19
CA GLY A 170 6.79 -5.92 -2.04
C GLY A 170 8.07 -6.63 -1.61
N GLN A 171 8.91 -5.93 -0.84
CA GLN A 171 10.16 -6.47 -0.27
C GLN A 171 9.92 -7.31 0.99
N VAL A 172 8.74 -7.21 1.59
CA VAL A 172 8.40 -7.85 2.86
C VAL A 172 7.15 -8.69 2.68
N ASP A 173 7.20 -9.96 3.06
CA ASP A 173 5.98 -10.78 3.15
C ASP A 173 5.07 -10.23 4.25
N PRO A 174 3.87 -9.72 3.92
CA PRO A 174 2.95 -9.13 4.90
C PRO A 174 2.63 -10.08 6.05
N ARG A 175 2.63 -11.40 5.83
CA ARG A 175 2.33 -12.41 6.85
C ARG A 175 3.38 -12.45 7.97
N THR A 176 4.60 -11.98 7.72
CA THR A 176 5.68 -11.95 8.71
C THR A 176 5.61 -10.77 9.67
N VAL A 177 5.05 -9.64 9.24
CA VAL A 177 5.04 -8.37 9.99
C VAL A 177 3.64 -7.86 10.31
N ALA A 178 2.63 -8.31 9.57
CA ALA A 178 1.26 -7.83 9.67
C ALA A 178 0.26 -8.99 9.72
N GLN A 179 0.21 -9.72 10.84
CA GLN A 179 -0.68 -10.88 11.03
C GLN A 179 -2.16 -10.63 10.73
N ALA A 180 -2.60 -9.37 10.81
CA ALA A 180 -3.97 -8.98 10.46
C ALA A 180 -4.12 -8.57 8.98
N TRP A 181 -3.13 -8.83 8.13
CA TRP A 181 -3.19 -8.59 6.69
C TRP A 181 -3.55 -9.88 5.97
N HIS A 182 -4.72 -9.91 5.34
CA HIS A 182 -5.30 -11.08 4.66
C HIS A 182 -5.72 -10.74 3.22
N VAL A 183 -5.08 -9.76 2.62
CA VAL A 183 -5.18 -9.49 1.18
C VAL A 183 -4.00 -10.18 0.51
N ASP A 184 -4.28 -11.03 -0.46
CA ASP A 184 -3.23 -11.58 -1.31
C ASP A 184 -2.73 -10.47 -2.24
N PRO A 185 -1.41 -10.32 -2.41
CA PRO A 185 -0.87 -9.23 -3.20
C PRO A 185 -1.28 -9.39 -4.65
N GLU A 186 -0.72 -9.92 -5.53
CA GLU A 186 -1.02 -9.90 -6.96
C GLU A 186 -1.58 -11.26 -7.43
N GLU A 187 -2.57 -11.24 -8.32
CA GLU A 187 -3.06 -12.44 -8.99
C GLU A 187 -2.12 -12.90 -10.11
N GLU A 188 -1.29 -12.01 -10.64
CA GLU A 188 -0.35 -12.36 -11.69
C GLU A 188 0.83 -13.17 -11.11
N ASN A 189 1.11 -14.32 -11.75
CA ASN A 189 2.27 -15.13 -11.41
C ASN A 189 3.57 -14.35 -11.71
N VAL A 190 4.44 -14.21 -10.71
CA VAL A 190 5.72 -13.47 -10.79
C VAL A 190 6.57 -13.94 -11.97
N ASP A 191 6.71 -15.26 -12.19
CA ASP A 191 7.48 -15.79 -13.32
C ASP A 191 6.92 -15.34 -14.68
N SER A 192 5.58 -15.30 -14.81
CA SER A 192 4.93 -14.84 -16.04
C SER A 192 5.16 -13.36 -16.30
N ALA A 193 5.10 -12.53 -15.25
CA ALA A 193 5.40 -11.11 -15.34
C ALA A 193 6.86 -10.87 -15.72
N LEU A 194 7.80 -11.57 -15.09
CA LEU A 194 9.23 -11.50 -15.37
C LEU A 194 9.54 -11.90 -16.81
N VAL A 195 9.01 -13.04 -17.29
CA VAL A 195 9.19 -13.52 -18.67
C VAL A 195 8.62 -12.53 -19.67
N ARG A 196 7.42 -11.99 -19.41
CA ARG A 196 6.80 -10.98 -20.27
C ARG A 196 7.67 -9.74 -20.40
N ASN A 197 8.15 -9.23 -19.27
CA ASN A 197 8.91 -7.98 -19.22
C ASN A 197 10.35 -8.14 -19.75
N LEU A 198 10.96 -9.32 -19.57
CA LEU A 198 12.30 -9.58 -20.09
C LEU A 198 12.37 -9.48 -21.63
N ARG A 199 11.25 -9.62 -22.33
CA ARG A 199 11.19 -9.52 -23.81
C ARG A 199 11.38 -8.10 -24.36
N TYR A 200 11.37 -7.07 -23.50
CA TYR A 200 11.54 -5.70 -23.93
C TYR A 200 13.00 -5.25 -23.80
N GLU A 201 13.51 -4.53 -24.79
CA GLU A 201 14.84 -3.90 -24.67
C GLU A 201 14.86 -2.77 -23.63
N GLN A 202 13.77 -1.98 -23.56
CA GLN A 202 13.58 -0.92 -22.57
C GLN A 202 13.10 -1.50 -21.24
N LEU A 203 13.98 -2.24 -20.59
CA LEU A 203 13.67 -3.01 -19.40
C LEU A 203 13.25 -2.15 -18.20
N ASP A 204 13.80 -0.95 -18.09
CA ASP A 204 13.41 0.04 -17.07
C ASP A 204 11.94 0.43 -17.17
N LYS A 205 11.45 0.63 -18.40
CA LYS A 205 10.03 0.92 -18.64
C LYS A 205 9.15 -0.31 -18.41
N ALA A 206 9.62 -1.49 -18.81
CA ALA A 206 8.91 -2.73 -18.57
C ALA A 206 8.76 -3.03 -17.07
N LEU A 207 9.84 -2.90 -16.30
CA LEU A 207 9.79 -3.04 -14.83
C LEU A 207 8.90 -1.96 -14.18
N ALA A 208 8.86 -0.76 -14.75
CA ALA A 208 7.96 0.29 -14.23
C ALA A 208 6.48 -0.11 -14.28
N THR A 209 6.07 -0.99 -15.20
CA THR A 209 4.69 -1.50 -15.27
C THR A 209 4.33 -2.47 -14.15
N MET A 210 5.32 -2.95 -13.40
CA MET A 210 5.12 -3.82 -12.24
C MET A 210 4.84 -3.04 -10.94
N ARG A 211 4.97 -1.71 -10.96
CA ARG A 211 4.61 -0.84 -9.84
C ARG A 211 3.10 -0.71 -9.70
N PRO A 212 2.59 -0.39 -8.49
CA PRO A 212 1.24 0.14 -8.35
C PRO A 212 1.02 1.36 -9.25
N THR A 213 -0.13 1.42 -9.92
CA THR A 213 -0.45 2.48 -10.89
C THR A 213 -1.32 3.58 -10.31
N ASP A 214 -1.64 3.50 -9.01
CA ASP A 214 -2.45 4.48 -8.30
C ASP A 214 -1.76 5.84 -8.23
N ASP A 215 -2.52 6.92 -8.40
CA ASP A 215 -2.04 8.29 -8.23
C ASP A 215 -1.49 8.53 -6.82
N ASP A 216 -2.06 7.87 -5.81
CA ASP A 216 -1.60 7.94 -4.43
C ASP A 216 -0.20 7.34 -4.27
N TYR A 217 0.10 6.21 -4.91
CA TYR A 217 1.44 5.62 -4.89
C TYR A 217 2.47 6.56 -5.55
N ALA A 218 2.12 7.16 -6.70
CA ALA A 218 2.98 8.13 -7.36
C ALA A 218 3.20 9.38 -6.49
N GLY A 219 2.14 9.86 -5.83
CA GLY A 219 2.21 10.96 -4.86
C GLY A 219 3.11 10.64 -3.67
N LEU A 220 2.98 9.45 -3.09
CA LEU A 220 3.84 8.99 -1.99
C LEU A 220 5.31 8.88 -2.41
N SER A 221 5.61 8.38 -3.62
CA SER A 221 6.96 8.35 -4.17
C SER A 221 7.59 9.74 -4.26
N GLN A 222 6.82 10.74 -4.70
CA GLN A 222 7.29 12.13 -4.72
C GLN A 222 7.54 12.65 -3.31
N GLN A 223 6.65 12.38 -2.35
CA GLN A 223 6.82 12.81 -0.96
C GLN A 223 8.00 12.10 -0.29
N LEU A 224 8.22 10.82 -0.60
CA LEU A 224 9.39 10.09 -0.13
C LEU A 224 10.71 10.80 -0.50
N GLN A 225 10.83 11.31 -1.74
CA GLN A 225 12.00 12.07 -2.17
C GLN A 225 12.14 13.40 -1.42
N ASN A 226 11.01 14.09 -1.18
CA ASN A 226 10.99 15.34 -0.40
C ASN A 226 11.50 15.10 1.03
N TYR A 227 10.97 14.07 1.71
CA TYR A 227 11.37 13.72 3.08
C TYR A 227 12.81 13.20 3.15
N ARG A 228 13.26 12.43 2.16
CA ARG A 228 14.67 12.02 2.07
C ARG A 228 15.61 13.22 1.96
N THR A 229 15.22 14.22 1.17
CA THR A 229 15.97 15.48 1.07
C THR A 229 16.01 16.22 2.41
N LEU A 230 14.91 16.21 3.17
CA LEU A 230 14.87 16.77 4.52
C LEU A 230 15.81 16.02 5.47
N VAL A 231 15.77 14.69 5.45
CA VAL A 231 16.64 13.85 6.30
C VAL A 231 18.13 14.08 5.99
N VAL A 232 18.50 14.14 4.71
CA VAL A 232 19.89 14.45 4.29
C VAL A 232 20.36 15.82 4.80
N LYS A 233 19.45 16.79 4.91
CA LYS A 233 19.73 18.12 5.49
C LYS A 233 19.71 18.16 7.02
N GLY A 234 19.50 17.03 7.69
CA GLY A 234 19.44 16.94 9.16
C GLY A 234 18.03 16.98 9.74
N GLY A 235 16.99 16.90 8.91
CA GLY A 235 15.60 16.92 9.36
C GLY A 235 15.15 18.28 9.90
N TRP A 236 14.33 18.25 10.93
CA TRP A 236 13.87 19.43 11.67
C TRP A 236 14.22 19.38 13.14
N GLN A 237 14.36 20.55 13.74
CA GLN A 237 14.57 20.66 15.18
C GLN A 237 13.27 20.43 15.93
N LYS A 238 13.38 19.84 17.12
CA LYS A 238 12.24 19.67 18.03
C LYS A 238 11.73 21.04 18.50
N ILE A 239 10.43 21.17 18.53
CA ILE A 239 9.75 22.29 19.18
C ILE A 239 9.89 22.09 20.69
N PRO A 240 10.36 23.09 21.45
CA PRO A 240 10.45 22.99 22.90
C PRO A 240 9.08 22.72 23.54
N ALA A 241 9.07 22.05 24.68
CA ALA A 241 7.87 21.86 25.46
C ALA A 241 7.25 23.23 25.83
N THR A 242 5.96 23.34 25.63
CA THR A 242 5.21 24.55 25.95
C THR A 242 3.88 24.19 26.60
N GLU A 243 3.30 25.10 27.37
CA GLU A 243 1.92 24.99 27.78
C GLU A 243 0.98 25.14 26.58
N ASN A 244 -0.28 24.74 26.75
CA ASN A 244 -1.28 24.83 25.67
C ASN A 244 -1.49 26.28 25.22
N VAL A 245 -0.81 26.69 24.13
CA VAL A 245 -0.88 28.04 23.58
C VAL A 245 -2.05 28.14 22.61
N LYS A 246 -2.99 29.03 22.91
CA LYS A 246 -4.14 29.34 22.06
C LYS A 246 -3.84 30.48 21.09
N PRO A 247 -4.54 30.54 19.93
CA PRO A 247 -4.43 31.70 19.01
C PRO A 247 -4.62 33.02 19.71
N GLY A 248 -3.74 33.99 19.42
CA GLY A 248 -3.73 35.31 20.03
C GLY A 248 -2.97 35.43 21.36
N ALA A 249 -2.58 34.30 21.98
CA ALA A 249 -1.80 34.31 23.20
C ALA A 249 -0.32 34.64 22.94
N SER A 250 0.35 35.17 23.96
CA SER A 250 1.81 35.32 23.96
C SER A 250 2.49 33.96 24.15
N ALA A 251 3.57 33.70 23.43
CA ALA A 251 4.38 32.51 23.53
C ALA A 251 5.87 32.87 23.44
N ASP A 252 6.72 31.95 23.89
CA ASP A 252 8.17 32.10 23.76
C ASP A 252 8.54 32.30 22.27
N PRO A 253 9.29 33.35 21.92
CA PRO A 253 9.76 33.58 20.57
C PRO A 253 10.53 32.41 19.97
N ALA A 254 11.27 31.63 20.79
CA ALA A 254 11.99 30.44 20.35
C ALA A 254 11.02 29.32 19.93
N VAL A 255 9.93 29.13 20.67
CA VAL A 255 8.87 28.16 20.31
C VAL A 255 8.21 28.58 18.99
N LEU A 256 7.86 29.85 18.82
CA LEU A 256 7.24 30.33 17.59
C LEU A 256 8.17 30.25 16.37
N ALA A 257 9.47 30.50 16.57
CA ALA A 257 10.47 30.31 15.50
C ALA A 257 10.63 28.84 15.10
N ALA A 258 10.75 27.94 16.08
CA ALA A 258 10.82 26.51 15.84
C ALA A 258 9.55 26.00 15.14
N LEU A 259 8.37 26.47 15.55
CA LEU A 259 7.09 26.15 14.92
C LEU A 259 7.05 26.57 13.44
N ARG A 260 7.45 27.82 13.12
CA ARG A 260 7.51 28.27 11.72
C ARG A 260 8.44 27.40 10.88
N ASN A 261 9.64 27.12 11.39
CA ASN A 261 10.61 26.25 10.70
C ASN A 261 10.05 24.84 10.47
N ARG A 262 9.35 24.29 11.47
CA ARG A 262 8.74 22.96 11.37
C ARG A 262 7.63 22.91 10.30
N LEU A 263 6.74 23.90 10.30
CA LEU A 263 5.67 24.01 9.30
C LEU A 263 6.21 24.26 7.88
N ALA A 264 7.26 25.07 7.77
CA ALA A 264 7.95 25.32 6.50
C ALA A 264 8.61 24.05 5.93
N ALA A 265 9.14 23.18 6.78
CA ALA A 265 9.75 21.92 6.35
C ALA A 265 8.74 20.99 5.63
N GLU A 266 7.47 21.04 5.98
CA GLU A 266 6.39 20.32 5.29
C GLU A 266 5.68 21.16 4.21
N GLY A 267 6.20 22.35 3.89
CA GLY A 267 5.61 23.22 2.87
C GLY A 267 4.28 23.84 3.26
N ILE A 268 3.93 23.84 4.55
CA ILE A 268 2.68 24.43 5.06
C ILE A 268 2.81 25.95 5.16
N VAL A 269 3.99 26.45 5.54
CA VAL A 269 4.33 27.89 5.57
C VAL A 269 5.63 28.09 4.82
N PRO A 270 5.79 29.13 4.00
CA PRO A 270 7.07 29.39 3.36
C PRO A 270 8.11 29.84 4.39
N ALA A 271 9.32 29.31 4.28
CA ALA A 271 10.45 29.67 5.16
C ALA A 271 10.80 31.15 5.08
N ASN A 272 10.49 31.83 3.96
CA ASN A 272 10.87 33.21 3.65
C ASN A 272 9.68 34.13 3.27
N GLY A 273 8.45 33.78 3.67
CA GLY A 273 7.29 34.68 3.49
C GLY A 273 6.73 34.84 2.07
N VAL A 274 7.20 34.04 1.09
CA VAL A 274 6.67 34.08 -0.30
C VAL A 274 6.11 32.69 -0.68
N ASN A 275 4.82 32.62 -1.00
CA ASN A 275 4.20 31.37 -1.41
C ASN A 275 3.44 31.48 -2.74
N LYS A 276 3.62 30.44 -3.59
CA LYS A 276 2.85 30.26 -4.84
C LYS A 276 1.84 29.12 -4.81
N ALA A 277 1.63 28.43 -3.68
CA ALA A 277 0.76 27.25 -3.65
C ALA A 277 0.01 27.08 -2.32
N SER A 278 -0.85 28.03 -1.97
CA SER A 278 -1.90 27.74 -0.98
C SER A 278 -3.18 27.35 -1.72
N MET A 279 -3.53 26.06 -1.69
CA MET A 279 -4.79 25.55 -2.28
C MET A 279 -5.99 25.69 -1.32
N ILE A 280 -5.91 26.53 -0.30
CA ILE A 280 -7.05 26.92 0.53
C ILE A 280 -7.34 28.39 0.24
N PRO A 281 -8.43 28.72 -0.46
CA PRO A 281 -8.73 30.09 -0.89
C PRO A 281 -8.92 31.13 0.24
N SER A 282 -9.02 30.66 1.50
CA SER A 282 -9.31 31.52 2.65
C SER A 282 -8.10 31.86 3.54
N LEU A 283 -6.92 31.28 3.28
CA LEU A 283 -5.73 31.61 4.06
C LEU A 283 -4.91 32.69 3.33
N GLN A 284 -5.07 33.92 3.76
CA GLN A 284 -4.17 35.04 3.37
C GLN A 284 -2.75 34.71 3.87
N GLN A 285 -1.76 35.06 3.06
CA GLN A 285 -0.34 34.78 3.33
C GLN A 285 0.10 35.34 4.70
N PRO A 286 0.78 34.53 5.55
CA PRO A 286 1.28 35.01 6.81
C PRO A 286 2.38 36.05 6.58
N LYS A 287 2.17 37.27 7.09
CA LYS A 287 3.25 38.27 7.24
C LYS A 287 4.19 37.76 8.35
N ALA A 288 5.49 37.71 8.06
CA ALA A 288 6.50 37.40 9.07
C ALA A 288 6.40 38.40 10.24
N SER A 289 5.68 38.04 11.30
CA SER A 289 5.70 38.77 12.53
C SER A 289 6.84 38.28 13.41
N SER A 290 7.76 39.17 13.76
CA SER A 290 8.87 38.88 14.71
C SER A 290 8.39 38.96 16.17
N GLY A 291 7.09 38.85 16.41
CA GLY A 291 6.48 39.07 17.71
C GLY A 291 6.42 37.79 18.58
N SER A 292 6.21 38.01 19.86
CA SER A 292 5.94 36.99 20.88
C SER A 292 4.48 36.52 20.88
N VAL A 293 3.68 36.87 19.87
CA VAL A 293 2.26 36.51 19.77
C VAL A 293 2.08 35.35 18.78
N TYR A 294 1.34 34.34 19.19
CA TYR A 294 0.86 33.24 18.32
C TYR A 294 -0.29 33.82 17.46
N ASP A 295 0.09 34.41 16.33
CA ASP A 295 -0.83 35.15 15.47
C ASP A 295 -1.81 34.22 14.71
N ARG A 296 -2.83 34.84 14.09
CA ARG A 296 -3.91 34.16 13.38
C ARG A 296 -3.41 33.35 12.17
N ASP A 297 -2.40 33.84 11.47
CA ASP A 297 -1.87 33.20 10.26
C ASP A 297 -1.12 31.91 10.62
N LEU A 298 -0.31 31.97 11.68
CA LEU A 298 0.40 30.82 12.19
C LEU A 298 -0.58 29.81 12.79
N ALA A 299 -1.66 30.26 13.45
CA ALA A 299 -2.73 29.40 13.94
C ALA A 299 -3.47 28.65 12.80
N GLY A 300 -3.70 29.33 11.67
CA GLY A 300 -4.24 28.73 10.46
C GLY A 300 -3.32 27.64 9.87
N ALA A 301 -2.01 27.88 9.89
CA ALA A 301 -1.03 26.89 9.46
C ALA A 301 -0.99 25.66 10.40
N VAL A 302 -1.12 25.87 11.71
CA VAL A 302 -1.24 24.79 12.70
C VAL A 302 -2.53 24.01 12.48
N ALA A 303 -3.66 24.65 12.19
CA ALA A 303 -4.91 23.96 11.87
C ALA A 303 -4.74 23.02 10.66
N LEU A 304 -4.03 23.48 9.61
CA LEU A 304 -3.73 22.66 8.45
C LEU A 304 -2.81 21.48 8.80
N PHE A 305 -1.79 21.71 9.63
CA PHE A 305 -0.93 20.65 10.16
C PHE A 305 -1.76 19.61 10.93
N GLN A 306 -2.60 20.06 11.86
CA GLN A 306 -3.49 19.20 12.65
C GLN A 306 -4.38 18.34 11.76
N ALA A 307 -5.00 18.93 10.74
CA ALA A 307 -5.83 18.23 9.76
C ALA A 307 -5.05 17.14 9.00
N ARG A 308 -3.80 17.44 8.57
CA ARG A 308 -2.94 16.49 7.86
C ARG A 308 -2.37 15.38 8.74
N HIS A 309 -2.37 15.57 10.06
CA HIS A 309 -1.83 14.61 11.03
C HIS A 309 -2.91 13.94 11.88
N SER A 310 -4.18 14.00 11.43
CA SER A 310 -5.32 13.37 12.09
C SER A 310 -5.45 13.73 13.57
N ILE A 311 -5.14 14.99 13.90
CA ILE A 311 -5.25 15.58 15.24
C ILE A 311 -6.45 16.51 15.26
N ASN A 312 -7.09 16.70 16.45
CA ASN A 312 -8.16 17.67 16.62
C ASN A 312 -7.76 19.04 16.10
N VAL A 313 -8.58 19.60 15.20
CA VAL A 313 -8.32 20.88 14.51
C VAL A 313 -8.87 22.03 15.38
N ASP A 314 -8.10 22.42 16.39
CA ASP A 314 -8.43 23.52 17.30
C ASP A 314 -7.47 24.71 17.22
N SER A 315 -6.46 24.60 16.35
CA SER A 315 -5.36 25.57 16.21
C SER A 315 -4.53 25.79 17.48
N ALA A 316 -4.70 24.99 18.52
CA ALA A 316 -3.94 25.13 19.74
C ALA A 316 -2.61 24.34 19.69
N LEU A 317 -1.56 24.89 20.29
CA LEU A 317 -0.29 24.17 20.49
C LEU A 317 -0.38 23.33 21.76
N GLY A 318 -1.32 22.37 21.75
CA GLY A 318 -1.47 21.38 22.81
C GLY A 318 -0.46 20.22 22.69
N LYS A 319 -0.45 19.35 23.71
CA LYS A 319 0.48 18.21 23.76
C LYS A 319 0.45 17.35 22.50
N ALA A 320 -0.72 16.97 22.02
CA ALA A 320 -0.86 16.12 20.84
C ALA A 320 -0.25 16.78 19.58
N THR A 321 -0.46 18.08 19.41
CA THR A 321 0.10 18.84 18.29
C THR A 321 1.63 18.90 18.36
N ILE A 322 2.18 19.19 19.53
CA ILE A 322 3.65 19.26 19.75
C ILE A 322 4.29 17.87 19.57
N ASP A 323 3.67 16.83 20.11
CA ASP A 323 4.17 15.45 19.94
C ASP A 323 4.23 15.05 18.46
N ALA A 324 3.19 15.32 17.69
CA ALA A 324 3.15 15.04 16.25
C ALA A 324 4.18 15.85 15.44
N MET A 325 4.38 17.14 15.80
CA MET A 325 5.41 18.00 15.20
C MET A 325 6.82 17.51 15.54
N ASN A 326 7.00 16.87 16.67
CA ASN A 326 8.30 16.39 17.17
C ASN A 326 8.64 14.97 16.72
N VAL A 327 7.75 14.28 15.99
CA VAL A 327 8.11 13.02 15.32
C VAL A 327 9.27 13.29 14.37
N PRO A 328 10.39 12.53 14.44
CA PRO A 328 11.57 12.77 13.62
C PRO A 328 11.30 12.61 12.12
N ALA A 329 12.03 13.35 11.29
CA ALA A 329 11.85 13.33 9.83
C ALA A 329 12.20 11.96 9.21
N ASP A 330 13.16 11.25 9.77
CA ASP A 330 13.55 9.89 9.37
C ASP A 330 12.46 8.86 9.68
N TYR A 331 11.77 8.99 10.83
CA TYR A 331 10.62 8.15 11.13
C TYR A 331 9.46 8.42 10.13
N ARG A 332 9.16 9.70 9.84
CA ARG A 332 8.15 10.06 8.82
C ARG A 332 8.50 9.52 7.43
N LEU A 333 9.79 9.55 7.07
CA LEU A 333 10.28 8.91 5.85
C LEU A 333 9.99 7.39 5.85
N GLY A 334 10.20 6.74 6.99
CA GLY A 334 9.88 5.32 7.18
C GLY A 334 8.40 5.02 7.07
N GLU A 335 7.53 5.87 7.65
CA GLU A 335 6.06 5.72 7.50
C GLU A 335 5.62 5.82 6.03
N ILE A 336 6.19 6.75 5.25
CA ILE A 336 5.89 6.85 3.82
C ILE A 336 6.32 5.57 3.10
N ALA A 337 7.55 5.08 3.33
CA ALA A 337 8.06 3.86 2.72
C ALA A 337 7.21 2.63 3.10
N ALA A 338 6.81 2.51 4.36
CA ALA A 338 5.97 1.42 4.86
C ALA A 338 4.57 1.42 4.20
N ASN A 339 4.00 2.59 3.92
CA ASN A 339 2.73 2.65 3.22
C ASN A 339 2.89 2.41 1.71
N MET A 340 4.01 2.77 1.09
CA MET A 340 4.32 2.34 -0.28
C MET A 340 4.50 0.81 -0.36
N GLU A 341 5.06 0.18 0.68
CA GLU A 341 5.11 -1.28 0.79
C GLU A 341 3.71 -1.88 0.84
N ARG A 342 2.80 -1.34 1.66
CA ARG A 342 1.40 -1.77 1.74
C ARG A 342 0.65 -1.66 0.42
N TYR A 343 0.95 -0.66 -0.42
CA TYR A 343 0.39 -0.56 -1.78
C TYR A 343 0.83 -1.72 -2.67
N ARG A 344 2.06 -2.22 -2.52
CA ARG A 344 2.55 -3.39 -3.27
C ARG A 344 1.88 -4.70 -2.85
N TRP A 345 1.32 -4.75 -1.66
CA TRP A 345 0.55 -5.89 -1.14
C TRP A 345 -0.92 -5.90 -1.60
N LEU A 346 -1.36 -4.91 -2.36
CA LEU A 346 -2.71 -4.87 -2.91
C LEU A 346 -2.72 -5.40 -4.35
N PRO A 347 -3.88 -5.93 -4.81
CA PRO A 347 -4.09 -6.26 -6.23
C PRO A 347 -3.86 -5.03 -7.13
N ARG A 348 -3.32 -5.25 -8.32
CA ARG A 348 -3.11 -4.17 -9.31
C ARG A 348 -4.40 -3.70 -9.97
N ASN A 349 -5.44 -4.48 -9.89
CA ASN A 349 -6.74 -4.17 -10.47
C ASN A 349 -7.86 -4.38 -9.44
N PHE A 350 -8.43 -3.29 -8.96
CA PHE A 350 -9.55 -3.32 -8.02
C PHE A 350 -10.91 -3.61 -8.70
N GLY A 351 -10.94 -3.72 -10.03
CA GLY A 351 -12.18 -3.81 -10.81
C GLY A 351 -12.73 -2.43 -11.20
N SER A 352 -13.77 -2.43 -12.05
CA SER A 352 -14.40 -1.19 -12.49
C SER A 352 -15.25 -0.52 -11.41
N ARG A 353 -15.83 -1.32 -10.49
CA ARG A 353 -16.59 -0.85 -9.32
C ARG A 353 -16.07 -1.54 -8.09
N TYR A 354 -15.69 -0.76 -7.08
CA TYR A 354 -15.19 -1.29 -5.81
C TYR A 354 -15.42 -0.30 -4.67
N ILE A 355 -15.34 -0.82 -3.45
CA ILE A 355 -15.38 -0.07 -2.21
C ILE A 355 -14.00 -0.18 -1.55
N PHE A 356 -13.46 0.95 -1.13
CA PHE A 356 -12.19 1.04 -0.45
C PHE A 356 -12.38 1.68 0.93
N VAL A 357 -12.01 0.96 1.99
CA VAL A 357 -12.07 1.47 3.37
C VAL A 357 -10.65 1.60 3.90
N ASN A 358 -10.23 2.83 4.20
CA ASN A 358 -8.98 3.06 4.90
C ASN A 358 -9.26 3.24 6.41
N VAL A 359 -8.91 2.23 7.20
CA VAL A 359 -9.19 2.18 8.64
C VAL A 359 -8.53 3.34 9.41
N PRO A 360 -7.21 3.63 9.27
CA PRO A 360 -6.56 4.77 9.92
C PRO A 360 -7.11 6.14 9.54
N ALA A 361 -7.63 6.29 8.33
CA ALA A 361 -8.23 7.53 7.85
C ALA A 361 -9.71 7.67 8.27
N PHE A 362 -10.33 6.60 8.83
CA PHE A 362 -11.76 6.55 9.13
C PHE A 362 -12.64 6.90 7.93
N LYS A 363 -12.32 6.37 6.77
CA LYS A 363 -12.88 6.79 5.48
C LYS A 363 -13.28 5.59 4.64
N LEU A 364 -14.43 5.70 4.00
CA LEU A 364 -14.88 4.81 2.93
C LEU A 364 -15.01 5.62 1.65
N GLU A 365 -14.49 5.08 0.57
CA GLU A 365 -14.66 5.58 -0.79
C GLU A 365 -15.24 4.48 -1.68
N ALA A 366 -16.19 4.82 -2.54
CA ALA A 366 -16.71 3.93 -3.57
C ALA A 366 -16.34 4.49 -4.94
N TYR A 367 -15.88 3.62 -5.82
CA TYR A 367 -15.38 3.97 -7.14
C TYR A 367 -16.23 3.31 -8.24
N ASP A 368 -16.45 4.04 -9.33
CA ASP A 368 -17.05 3.55 -10.55
C ASP A 368 -16.22 4.00 -11.75
N SER A 369 -15.73 3.03 -12.53
CA SER A 369 -14.90 3.29 -13.71
C SER A 369 -13.70 4.22 -13.45
N GLY A 370 -13.03 4.01 -12.30
CA GLY A 370 -11.87 4.80 -11.87
C GLY A 370 -12.20 6.19 -11.29
N GLN A 371 -13.50 6.56 -11.23
CA GLN A 371 -13.94 7.83 -10.64
C GLN A 371 -14.54 7.60 -9.25
N LYS A 372 -14.22 8.46 -8.30
CA LYS A 372 -14.81 8.43 -6.96
C LYS A 372 -16.28 8.86 -7.03
N ALA A 373 -17.18 7.90 -6.80
CA ALA A 373 -18.62 8.09 -6.84
C ALA A 373 -19.20 8.48 -5.47
N LEU A 374 -18.61 8.01 -4.38
CA LEU A 374 -19.08 8.26 -3.03
C LEU A 374 -17.91 8.32 -2.05
N GLU A 375 -18.02 9.21 -1.08
CA GLU A 375 -17.09 9.31 0.05
C GLU A 375 -17.86 9.56 1.34
N MET A 376 -17.46 8.88 2.43
CA MET A 376 -18.05 9.07 3.74
C MET A 376 -17.10 8.71 4.86
N LYS A 377 -17.40 9.21 6.06
CA LYS A 377 -16.73 8.80 7.29
C LYS A 377 -17.21 7.41 7.72
N VAL A 378 -16.32 6.69 8.39
CA VAL A 378 -16.65 5.41 9.03
C VAL A 378 -16.20 5.37 10.48
N ILE A 379 -16.83 4.46 11.25
CA ILE A 379 -16.42 4.09 12.61
C ILE A 379 -15.91 2.64 12.53
N VAL A 380 -14.71 2.39 13.00
CA VAL A 380 -14.00 1.11 12.91
C VAL A 380 -13.82 0.45 14.27
N GLY A 381 -13.22 -0.72 14.34
CA GLY A 381 -12.95 -1.47 15.55
C GLY A 381 -11.99 -0.75 16.51
N GLN A 382 -12.13 -1.05 17.79
CA GLN A 382 -11.18 -0.65 18.84
C GLN A 382 -9.94 -1.56 18.79
N GLU A 383 -8.77 -1.07 19.22
CA GLU A 383 -7.56 -1.89 19.38
C GLU A 383 -7.71 -2.98 20.45
N TYR A 384 -8.62 -2.76 21.40
CA TYR A 384 -8.74 -3.56 22.62
C TYR A 384 -9.50 -4.88 22.40
N GLN A 385 -9.00 -5.99 22.99
CA GLN A 385 -9.67 -7.30 23.09
C GLN A 385 -10.08 -7.90 21.72
N ASP A 386 -9.17 -7.98 20.75
CA ASP A 386 -9.41 -8.56 19.42
C ASP A 386 -10.55 -7.89 18.63
N LYS A 387 -10.84 -6.62 18.94
CA LYS A 387 -11.86 -5.81 18.27
C LYS A 387 -11.31 -5.00 17.09
N ALA A 388 -10.02 -5.09 16.81
CA ALA A 388 -9.39 -4.40 15.70
C ALA A 388 -9.96 -4.88 14.36
N THR A 389 -10.27 -3.95 13.46
CA THR A 389 -10.68 -4.30 12.10
C THR A 389 -9.49 -4.89 11.34
N PRO A 390 -9.57 -6.14 10.83
CA PRO A 390 -8.52 -6.74 10.02
C PRO A 390 -8.44 -6.10 8.63
N VAL A 391 -7.35 -6.34 7.93
CA VAL A 391 -7.17 -5.99 6.51
C VAL A 391 -7.49 -7.21 5.67
N PHE A 392 -8.48 -7.10 4.81
CA PHE A 392 -8.90 -8.20 3.91
C PHE A 392 -9.72 -7.65 2.74
N ALA A 393 -9.93 -8.47 1.74
CA ALA A 393 -10.80 -8.17 0.62
C ALA A 393 -11.83 -9.28 0.44
N ASP A 394 -13.05 -8.90 0.08
CA ASP A 394 -14.11 -9.82 -0.31
C ASP A 394 -15.14 -9.10 -1.18
N SER A 395 -16.15 -9.81 -1.68
CA SER A 395 -17.16 -9.25 -2.57
C SER A 395 -18.50 -9.04 -1.85
N MET A 396 -19.02 -7.83 -1.89
CA MET A 396 -20.37 -7.52 -1.39
C MET A 396 -21.42 -8.21 -2.26
N GLU A 397 -22.27 -9.01 -1.61
CA GLU A 397 -23.28 -9.83 -2.28
C GLU A 397 -24.72 -9.50 -1.90
N THR A 398 -24.93 -8.94 -0.71
CA THR A 398 -26.28 -8.77 -0.15
C THR A 398 -26.39 -7.49 0.67
N VAL A 399 -27.49 -6.77 0.44
CA VAL A 399 -27.94 -5.66 1.28
C VAL A 399 -29.15 -6.14 2.07
N VAL A 400 -29.13 -5.96 3.40
CA VAL A 400 -30.24 -6.35 4.27
C VAL A 400 -30.86 -5.10 4.89
N PHE A 401 -32.12 -4.84 4.57
CA PHE A 401 -32.91 -3.76 5.13
C PHE A 401 -33.59 -4.20 6.42
N ARG A 402 -33.67 -3.29 7.40
CA ARG A 402 -34.27 -3.51 8.71
C ARG A 402 -33.74 -4.79 9.38
N PRO A 403 -32.37 -4.89 9.55
CA PRO A 403 -31.75 -6.13 9.98
C PRO A 403 -32.05 -6.45 11.43
N TYR A 404 -32.11 -7.74 11.77
CA TYR A 404 -31.82 -8.17 13.14
C TYR A 404 -30.32 -8.04 13.41
N TRP A 405 -29.96 -7.61 14.60
CA TRP A 405 -28.60 -7.78 15.07
C TRP A 405 -28.49 -9.07 15.87
N GLU A 406 -28.01 -10.11 15.26
CA GLU A 406 -27.63 -11.34 15.94
C GLU A 406 -26.37 -11.04 16.76
N VAL A 407 -26.50 -11.01 18.08
CA VAL A 407 -25.41 -10.60 18.97
C VAL A 407 -24.38 -11.73 19.03
N PRO A 408 -23.11 -11.48 18.68
CA PRO A 408 -22.07 -12.50 18.80
C PRO A 408 -22.01 -13.06 20.24
N PRO A 409 -21.83 -14.39 20.42
CA PRO A 409 -21.83 -15.02 21.75
C PRO A 409 -20.87 -14.37 22.75
N THR A 410 -19.70 -13.94 22.30
CA THR A 410 -18.70 -13.25 23.15
C THR A 410 -19.22 -11.90 23.67
N ILE A 411 -19.91 -11.12 22.83
CA ILE A 411 -20.53 -9.85 23.22
C ILE A 411 -21.74 -10.12 24.13
N ALA A 412 -22.56 -11.11 23.78
CA ALA A 412 -23.71 -11.48 24.60
C ALA A 412 -23.28 -11.84 26.01
N ALA A 413 -22.25 -12.68 26.16
CA ALA A 413 -21.74 -13.11 27.45
C ALA A 413 -21.09 -11.99 28.28
N LYS A 414 -20.29 -11.15 27.64
CA LYS A 414 -19.49 -10.12 28.33
C LYS A 414 -20.26 -8.81 28.58
N GLU A 415 -21.14 -8.41 27.64
CA GLU A 415 -21.69 -7.06 27.63
C GLU A 415 -23.22 -7.00 27.76
N ILE A 416 -23.97 -8.08 27.47
CA ILE A 416 -25.42 -8.07 27.41
C ILE A 416 -26.03 -8.82 28.60
N PHE A 417 -25.76 -10.11 28.77
CA PHE A 417 -26.32 -10.92 29.83
C PHE A 417 -26.06 -10.37 31.25
N PRO A 418 -24.87 -9.82 31.56
CA PRO A 418 -24.65 -9.27 32.92
C PRO A 418 -25.54 -8.09 33.29
N LYS A 419 -26.14 -7.40 32.29
CA LYS A 419 -27.03 -6.25 32.50
C LYS A 419 -28.47 -6.66 32.82
N GLY A 420 -28.81 -7.95 32.69
CA GLY A 420 -30.09 -8.53 33.08
C GLY A 420 -31.25 -8.25 32.13
N PRO A 421 -32.44 -8.86 32.42
CA PRO A 421 -33.60 -8.85 31.54
C PRO A 421 -34.22 -7.45 31.32
N GLY A 422 -34.10 -6.55 32.29
CA GLY A 422 -34.57 -5.17 32.15
C GLY A 422 -33.80 -4.40 31.05
N PHE A 423 -32.50 -4.65 30.94
CA PHE A 423 -31.71 -4.08 29.86
C PHE A 423 -32.11 -4.65 28.48
N LEU A 424 -32.29 -5.97 28.39
CA LEU A 424 -32.76 -6.61 27.16
C LEU A 424 -34.05 -5.99 26.64
N ALA A 425 -35.05 -5.85 27.52
CA ALA A 425 -36.34 -5.23 27.21
C ALA A 425 -36.18 -3.77 26.78
N SER A 426 -35.36 -2.98 27.49
CA SER A 426 -35.12 -1.56 27.18
C SER A 426 -34.44 -1.35 25.82
N GLN A 427 -33.64 -2.32 25.37
CA GLN A 427 -32.92 -2.31 24.10
C GLN A 427 -33.64 -3.06 22.96
N ASN A 428 -34.91 -3.47 23.17
CA ASN A 428 -35.69 -4.26 22.19
C ASN A 428 -34.96 -5.55 21.78
N MET A 429 -34.32 -6.21 22.74
CA MET A 429 -33.61 -7.49 22.56
C MET A 429 -34.50 -8.66 23.03
N GLU A 430 -34.32 -9.79 22.38
CA GLU A 430 -34.94 -11.06 22.72
C GLU A 430 -33.93 -12.19 22.77
N THR A 431 -34.19 -13.17 23.64
CA THR A 431 -33.43 -14.41 23.71
C THR A 431 -34.16 -15.52 22.95
N TYR A 432 -33.39 -16.42 22.33
CA TYR A 432 -33.91 -17.61 21.68
C TYR A 432 -32.93 -18.78 21.84
N GLN A 433 -33.46 -20.00 21.67
CA GLN A 433 -32.63 -21.21 21.77
C GLN A 433 -32.20 -21.67 20.38
N GLN A 434 -30.92 -21.96 20.21
CA GLN A 434 -30.35 -22.55 18.99
C GLN A 434 -29.28 -23.59 19.39
N ASN A 435 -29.42 -24.80 18.92
CA ASN A 435 -28.49 -25.91 19.22
C ASN A 435 -28.25 -26.13 20.74
N GLY A 436 -29.24 -25.86 21.57
CA GLY A 436 -29.14 -26.00 23.02
C GLY A 436 -28.51 -24.82 23.77
N GLU A 437 -28.07 -23.80 23.04
CA GLU A 437 -27.48 -22.57 23.58
C GLU A 437 -28.45 -21.40 23.54
N THR A 438 -28.35 -20.51 24.53
CA THR A 438 -29.16 -19.29 24.58
C THR A 438 -28.45 -18.18 23.80
N HIS A 439 -29.08 -17.72 22.74
CA HIS A 439 -28.65 -16.61 21.90
C HIS A 439 -29.46 -15.34 22.19
N VAL A 440 -28.90 -14.19 21.86
CA VAL A 440 -29.56 -12.89 21.92
C VAL A 440 -29.57 -12.25 20.55
N ARG A 441 -30.71 -11.66 20.18
CA ARG A 441 -30.77 -10.77 19.03
C ARG A 441 -31.53 -9.48 19.37
N GLN A 442 -31.16 -8.40 18.69
CA GLN A 442 -31.89 -7.13 18.76
C GLN A 442 -32.82 -7.02 17.57
N ARG A 443 -34.08 -6.68 17.83
CA ARG A 443 -35.09 -6.50 16.79
C ARG A 443 -34.83 -5.24 15.96
N PRO A 444 -35.27 -5.20 14.69
CA PRO A 444 -35.25 -4.00 13.88
C PRO A 444 -35.93 -2.80 14.58
N GLY A 445 -35.44 -1.61 14.28
CA GLY A 445 -36.00 -0.37 14.80
C GLY A 445 -34.95 0.69 15.13
N PRO A 446 -35.38 1.85 15.62
CA PRO A 446 -34.52 3.01 15.82
C PRO A 446 -33.39 2.83 16.86
N LYS A 447 -33.51 1.83 17.74
CA LYS A 447 -32.49 1.49 18.73
C LYS A 447 -31.54 0.37 18.26
N ASN A 448 -31.80 -0.24 17.10
CA ASN A 448 -30.97 -1.35 16.63
C ASN A 448 -29.53 -0.86 16.39
N ALA A 449 -28.55 -1.56 16.95
CA ALA A 449 -27.14 -1.20 16.82
C ALA A 449 -26.63 -1.20 15.37
N LEU A 450 -27.29 -1.96 14.47
CA LEU A 450 -27.00 -2.01 13.05
C LEU A 450 -27.79 -0.98 12.22
N GLY A 451 -28.58 -0.11 12.88
CA GLY A 451 -29.45 0.85 12.21
C GLY A 451 -30.48 0.18 11.30
N TYR A 452 -30.73 0.76 10.14
CA TYR A 452 -31.77 0.31 9.21
C TYR A 452 -31.27 -0.50 8.01
N VAL A 453 -29.94 -0.61 7.82
CA VAL A 453 -29.36 -1.37 6.70
C VAL A 453 -27.99 -1.92 7.03
N LYS A 454 -27.72 -3.14 6.58
CA LYS A 454 -26.37 -3.74 6.60
C LYS A 454 -26.00 -4.31 5.24
N PHE A 455 -24.71 -4.36 4.96
CA PHE A 455 -24.11 -4.80 3.71
C PHE A 455 -23.20 -5.97 3.99
N LEU A 456 -23.50 -7.11 3.38
CA LEU A 456 -22.85 -8.37 3.65
C LEU A 456 -21.90 -8.74 2.50
N PHE A 457 -20.68 -9.07 2.88
CA PHE A 457 -19.67 -9.74 2.06
C PHE A 457 -19.14 -10.91 2.88
N PRO A 458 -19.21 -12.16 2.36
CA PRO A 458 -18.80 -13.36 3.09
C PRO A 458 -17.32 -13.28 3.46
N ASN A 459 -16.97 -13.48 4.72
CA ASN A 459 -15.59 -13.50 5.20
C ASN A 459 -15.47 -14.25 6.53
N ASP A 460 -14.26 -14.74 6.83
CA ASP A 460 -13.98 -15.52 8.04
C ASP A 460 -13.96 -14.67 9.33
N PHE A 461 -13.98 -13.34 9.19
CA PHE A 461 -13.87 -12.39 10.32
C PHE A 461 -15.23 -11.95 10.85
N ASN A 462 -16.33 -12.30 10.18
CA ASN A 462 -17.69 -11.83 10.48
C ASN A 462 -17.80 -10.29 10.47
N ILE A 463 -17.04 -9.61 9.61
CA ILE A 463 -17.06 -8.17 9.41
C ILE A 463 -18.06 -7.81 8.30
N TYR A 464 -18.83 -6.76 8.54
CA TYR A 464 -19.75 -6.18 7.55
C TYR A 464 -19.85 -4.66 7.73
N LEU A 465 -20.38 -3.99 6.71
CA LEU A 465 -20.70 -2.56 6.80
C LEU A 465 -22.15 -2.41 7.26
N HIS A 466 -22.45 -1.40 8.08
CA HIS A 466 -23.80 -1.19 8.57
C HIS A 466 -24.09 0.24 9.01
N ASP A 467 -25.35 0.58 9.08
CA ASP A 467 -25.86 1.79 9.67
C ASP A 467 -25.71 1.81 11.21
N THR A 468 -26.03 2.91 11.86
CA THR A 468 -25.94 3.06 13.32
C THR A 468 -26.90 4.14 13.81
N PRO A 469 -27.53 3.99 14.99
CA PRO A 469 -28.29 5.08 15.61
C PRO A 469 -27.41 6.18 16.21
N ASN A 470 -26.11 5.94 16.37
CA ASN A 470 -25.18 6.85 17.09
C ASN A 470 -24.42 7.76 16.09
N HIS A 471 -25.17 8.57 15.34
CA HIS A 471 -24.61 9.42 14.28
C HIS A 471 -23.67 10.52 14.82
N GLU A 472 -23.84 10.94 16.08
CA GLU A 472 -22.98 11.93 16.72
C GLU A 472 -21.52 11.51 16.82
N LEU A 473 -21.24 10.21 16.80
CA LEU A 473 -19.88 9.67 16.86
C LEU A 473 -19.06 9.96 15.61
N PHE A 474 -19.71 10.24 14.47
CA PHE A 474 -19.00 10.66 13.25
C PHE A 474 -18.37 12.06 13.36
N ASN A 475 -18.75 12.84 14.38
CA ASN A 475 -18.14 14.13 14.69
C ASN A 475 -16.86 14.03 15.53
N LYS A 476 -16.48 12.82 15.95
CA LYS A 476 -15.22 12.57 16.67
C LYS A 476 -14.06 12.45 15.68
N ASP A 477 -12.88 12.90 16.09
CA ASP A 477 -11.67 12.79 15.28
C ASP A 477 -11.19 11.33 15.24
N VAL A 478 -11.08 10.67 16.39
CA VAL A 478 -10.81 9.23 16.49
C VAL A 478 -12.14 8.48 16.52
N ARG A 479 -12.37 7.65 15.52
CA ARG A 479 -13.62 6.92 15.34
C ARG A 479 -13.44 5.40 15.47
N ALA A 480 -12.74 4.96 16.51
CA ALA A 480 -12.49 3.56 16.85
C ALA A 480 -13.42 3.13 17.99
N PHE A 481 -14.70 2.85 17.70
CA PHE A 481 -15.73 2.56 18.71
C PHE A 481 -16.48 1.25 18.48
N SER A 482 -16.20 0.51 17.41
CA SER A 482 -16.90 -0.74 17.11
C SER A 482 -16.16 -1.97 17.66
N HIS A 483 -16.77 -3.14 17.49
CA HIS A 483 -16.18 -4.45 17.80
C HIS A 483 -15.57 -5.12 16.55
N GLY A 484 -15.14 -4.31 15.57
CA GLY A 484 -14.55 -4.77 14.32
C GLY A 484 -15.35 -4.41 13.07
N CYS A 485 -16.70 -4.50 13.12
CA CYS A 485 -17.57 -4.07 12.02
C CYS A 485 -17.47 -2.57 11.75
N ILE A 486 -17.85 -2.14 10.57
CA ILE A 486 -17.65 -0.78 10.08
C ILE A 486 -19.01 -0.07 10.01
N ARG A 487 -19.18 1.00 10.82
CA ARG A 487 -20.38 1.84 10.79
C ARG A 487 -20.24 2.93 9.75
N LEU A 488 -21.32 3.23 9.04
CA LEU A 488 -21.38 4.14 7.91
C LEU A 488 -22.05 5.46 8.28
N GLU A 489 -21.49 6.58 7.85
CA GLU A 489 -22.10 7.91 7.99
C GLU A 489 -23.30 8.09 7.04
N LYS A 490 -23.20 7.53 5.81
CA LYS A 490 -24.20 7.71 4.74
C LYS A 490 -24.69 6.34 4.20
N PRO A 491 -25.31 5.50 5.04
CA PRO A 491 -25.67 4.13 4.64
C PRO A 491 -26.74 4.09 3.53
N ALA A 492 -27.67 5.06 3.49
CA ALA A 492 -28.69 5.14 2.45
C ALA A 492 -28.07 5.45 1.09
N GLU A 493 -27.10 6.37 1.02
CA GLU A 493 -26.39 6.69 -0.23
C GLU A 493 -25.59 5.49 -0.74
N LEU A 494 -24.96 4.74 0.16
CA LEU A 494 -24.26 3.50 -0.20
C LEU A 494 -25.24 2.46 -0.77
N ALA A 495 -26.42 2.30 -0.15
CA ALA A 495 -27.44 1.37 -0.64
C ALA A 495 -27.96 1.77 -2.04
N GLN A 496 -28.17 3.07 -2.28
CA GLN A 496 -28.52 3.58 -3.60
C GLN A 496 -27.46 3.21 -4.64
N TRP A 497 -26.20 3.48 -4.34
CA TRP A 497 -25.10 3.22 -5.25
C TRP A 497 -24.91 1.71 -5.50
N VAL A 498 -24.95 0.88 -4.45
CA VAL A 498 -24.78 -0.58 -4.55
C VAL A 498 -25.90 -1.23 -5.38
N LEU A 499 -27.16 -0.84 -5.12
CA LEU A 499 -28.33 -1.47 -5.74
C LEU A 499 -28.76 -0.79 -7.05
N GLY A 500 -28.25 0.42 -7.34
CA GLY A 500 -28.73 1.23 -8.46
C GLY A 500 -30.19 1.70 -8.27
N TRP A 501 -30.63 1.84 -7.01
CA TRP A 501 -32.00 2.23 -6.69
C TRP A 501 -32.13 3.73 -6.45
N PRO A 502 -33.29 4.33 -6.77
CA PRO A 502 -33.57 5.71 -6.41
C PRO A 502 -33.72 5.88 -4.89
N ALA A 503 -33.50 7.12 -4.42
CA ALA A 503 -33.45 7.45 -3.01
C ALA A 503 -34.75 7.12 -2.25
N ASP A 504 -35.90 7.41 -2.85
CA ASP A 504 -37.23 7.16 -2.30
C ASP A 504 -37.46 5.66 -2.03
N LYS A 505 -37.04 4.82 -2.98
CA LYS A 505 -37.14 3.36 -2.82
C LYS A 505 -36.26 2.85 -1.67
N VAL A 506 -35.02 3.33 -1.56
CA VAL A 506 -34.12 2.96 -0.44
C VAL A 506 -34.71 3.39 0.88
N GLN A 507 -35.21 4.62 0.98
CA GLN A 507 -35.85 5.13 2.20
C GLN A 507 -37.10 4.32 2.57
N GLN A 508 -37.91 3.95 1.59
CA GLN A 508 -39.08 3.10 1.81
C GLN A 508 -38.69 1.75 2.43
N GLU A 509 -37.65 1.10 1.92
CA GLU A 509 -37.19 -0.20 2.41
C GLU A 509 -36.54 -0.10 3.81
N MET A 510 -35.86 1.01 4.10
CA MET A 510 -35.29 1.26 5.44
C MET A 510 -36.37 1.50 6.49
N GLN A 511 -37.50 2.12 6.14
CA GLN A 511 -38.54 2.55 7.09
C GLN A 511 -39.68 1.55 7.24
N ASN A 512 -40.03 0.80 6.20
CA ASN A 512 -41.23 -0.04 6.18
C ASN A 512 -40.89 -1.54 6.19
N PRO A 513 -41.75 -2.39 6.80
CA PRO A 513 -41.65 -3.84 6.71
C PRO A 513 -41.64 -4.34 5.25
N PRO A 514 -41.13 -5.56 5.01
CA PRO A 514 -40.78 -6.58 5.99
C PRO A 514 -39.41 -6.37 6.64
N ASP A 515 -39.30 -6.81 7.90
CA ASP A 515 -38.04 -6.84 8.62
C ASP A 515 -37.07 -7.88 8.01
N ASN A 516 -35.76 -7.62 8.15
CA ASN A 516 -34.67 -8.49 7.69
C ASN A 516 -34.74 -8.82 6.19
N LYS A 517 -35.20 -7.87 5.36
CA LYS A 517 -35.33 -8.04 3.93
C LYS A 517 -33.97 -8.07 3.25
N ALA A 518 -33.56 -9.24 2.80
CA ALA A 518 -32.32 -9.44 2.04
C ALA A 518 -32.53 -9.19 0.55
N VAL A 519 -31.69 -8.36 -0.04
CA VAL A 519 -31.66 -8.03 -1.46
C VAL A 519 -30.29 -8.37 -2.03
N LYS A 520 -30.23 -9.21 -3.05
CA LYS A 520 -28.97 -9.54 -3.73
C LYS A 520 -28.46 -8.32 -4.50
N VAL A 521 -27.16 -8.08 -4.40
CA VAL A 521 -26.48 -7.07 -5.22
C VAL A 521 -26.44 -7.56 -6.67
N PRO A 522 -26.86 -6.73 -7.65
CA PRO A 522 -26.94 -7.16 -9.05
C PRO A 522 -25.62 -7.69 -9.62
N HIS A 523 -24.53 -7.05 -9.26
CA HIS A 523 -23.16 -7.45 -9.57
C HIS A 523 -22.35 -7.37 -8.29
N LYS A 524 -21.64 -8.45 -7.94
CA LYS A 524 -20.76 -8.45 -6.77
C LYS A 524 -19.79 -7.28 -6.83
N ILE A 525 -19.62 -6.57 -5.73
CA ILE A 525 -18.75 -5.40 -5.63
C ILE A 525 -17.59 -5.72 -4.68
N PRO A 526 -16.35 -5.71 -5.16
CA PRO A 526 -15.18 -5.89 -4.30
C PRO A 526 -15.15 -4.83 -3.18
N VAL A 527 -14.87 -5.27 -1.96
CA VAL A 527 -14.69 -4.44 -0.76
C VAL A 527 -13.30 -4.70 -0.23
N TYR A 528 -12.47 -3.67 -0.24
CA TYR A 528 -11.10 -3.70 0.28
C TYR A 528 -11.07 -2.97 1.61
N ILE A 529 -10.85 -3.69 2.69
CA ILE A 529 -10.59 -3.11 4.02
C ILE A 529 -9.08 -3.00 4.16
N THR A 530 -8.56 -1.79 4.26
CA THR A 530 -7.13 -1.48 4.20
C THR A 530 -6.65 -0.71 5.43
N TYR A 531 -5.32 -0.57 5.55
CA TYR A 531 -4.70 0.09 6.68
C TYR A 531 -3.53 0.97 6.22
N PHE A 532 -3.85 2.17 5.72
CA PHE A 532 -2.86 3.16 5.31
C PHE A 532 -2.78 4.29 6.33
N THR A 533 -1.68 4.33 7.05
CA THR A 533 -1.36 5.39 8.03
C THR A 533 -0.77 6.62 7.36
N THR A 534 -0.23 6.47 6.15
CA THR A 534 0.23 7.59 5.33
C THR A 534 -0.39 7.43 3.94
N TYR A 535 -1.06 8.47 3.45
CA TYR A 535 -1.83 8.43 2.21
C TYR A 535 -1.92 9.83 1.57
N MET A 536 -2.26 9.87 0.29
CA MET A 536 -2.55 11.13 -0.39
C MET A 536 -4.05 11.45 -0.31
N ASN A 537 -4.37 12.72 -0.16
CA ASN A 537 -5.74 13.20 -0.29
C ASN A 537 -5.72 14.57 -0.98
N ASN A 538 -6.40 14.67 -2.13
CA ASN A 538 -6.38 15.86 -2.98
C ASN A 538 -4.95 16.40 -3.27
N GLY A 539 -4.03 15.48 -3.57
CA GLY A 539 -2.63 15.81 -3.87
C GLY A 539 -1.78 16.25 -2.66
N GLN A 540 -2.29 16.11 -1.45
CA GLN A 540 -1.59 16.45 -0.21
C GLN A 540 -1.30 15.20 0.60
N LEU A 541 -0.14 15.17 1.28
CA LEU A 541 0.25 14.09 2.17
C LEU A 541 -0.48 14.19 3.51
N TYR A 542 -1.03 13.08 3.97
CA TYR A 542 -1.67 12.93 5.27
C TYR A 542 -1.01 11.81 6.07
N PHE A 543 -0.89 12.02 7.38
CA PHE A 543 -0.49 11.02 8.36
C PHE A 543 -1.70 10.70 9.25
N GLY A 544 -2.25 9.51 9.09
CA GLY A 544 -3.32 8.97 9.92
C GLY A 544 -2.82 8.47 11.27
N ASN A 545 -3.74 8.09 12.13
CA ASN A 545 -3.41 7.47 13.40
C ASN A 545 -3.07 5.99 13.18
N ASP A 546 -1.92 5.55 13.66
CA ASP A 546 -1.60 4.11 13.72
C ASP A 546 -2.37 3.45 14.87
N LEU A 547 -3.70 3.30 14.68
CA LEU A 547 -4.66 2.84 15.70
C LEU A 547 -4.32 1.51 16.35
N TYR A 548 -3.59 0.65 15.64
CA TYR A 548 -3.32 -0.73 16.03
C TYR A 548 -1.81 -1.03 16.10
N ASN A 549 -0.99 0.01 16.19
CA ASN A 549 0.48 -0.06 16.31
C ASN A 549 1.13 -0.97 15.25
N ARG A 550 0.64 -0.90 13.99
CA ARG A 550 1.13 -1.74 12.89
C ARG A 550 2.38 -1.15 12.23
N ASP A 551 2.61 0.16 12.33
CA ASP A 551 3.81 0.81 11.79
C ASP A 551 5.04 0.48 12.62
N ASP A 552 4.91 0.33 13.92
CA ASP A 552 6.03 -0.03 14.82
C ASP A 552 6.71 -1.35 14.44
N LYS A 553 5.97 -2.25 13.77
CA LYS A 553 6.50 -3.53 13.27
C LYS A 553 7.05 -3.43 11.85
N LEU A 554 6.43 -2.61 11.00
CA LEU A 554 6.75 -2.55 9.58
C LEU A 554 7.85 -1.55 9.27
N VAL A 555 7.81 -0.35 9.85
CA VAL A 555 8.79 0.72 9.58
C VAL A 555 10.24 0.27 9.84
N PRO A 556 10.57 -0.40 10.95
CA PRO A 556 11.94 -0.87 11.19
C PRO A 556 12.42 -1.93 10.19
N VAL A 557 11.49 -2.68 9.59
CA VAL A 557 11.82 -3.71 8.59
C VAL A 557 12.02 -3.09 7.21
N VAL A 558 11.08 -2.22 6.80
CA VAL A 558 11.14 -1.56 5.49
C VAL A 558 12.25 -0.53 5.44
N MET A 559 12.50 0.19 6.52
CA MET A 559 13.50 1.26 6.58
C MET A 559 14.26 1.28 7.92
N PRO A 560 15.13 0.29 8.17
CA PRO A 560 15.95 0.24 9.39
C PRO A 560 16.98 1.37 9.50
N GLY A 561 17.20 2.12 8.41
CA GLY A 561 18.02 3.31 8.34
C GLY A 561 17.51 4.24 7.25
N ALA A 562 17.47 5.54 7.54
CA ALA A 562 16.90 6.54 6.61
C ALA A 562 17.69 6.70 5.29
N LEU A 563 18.97 6.34 5.30
CA LEU A 563 19.89 6.47 4.17
C LEU A 563 20.59 5.14 3.89
N PRO A 564 20.95 4.86 2.63
CA PRO A 564 21.76 3.70 2.29
C PRO A 564 23.12 3.71 2.99
N SER A 565 23.69 2.53 3.24
CA SER A 565 25.02 2.36 3.81
C SER A 565 26.09 3.03 2.94
N LYS A 566 27.21 3.40 3.54
CA LYS A 566 28.33 3.99 2.80
C LYS A 566 28.83 3.07 1.66
N GLU A 567 28.89 1.76 1.92
CA GLU A 567 29.29 0.76 0.92
C GLU A 567 28.39 0.83 -0.32
N VAL A 568 27.06 0.86 -0.11
CA VAL A 568 26.08 0.93 -1.20
C VAL A 568 26.15 2.28 -1.91
N VAL A 569 26.35 3.39 -1.20
CA VAL A 569 26.53 4.71 -1.82
C VAL A 569 27.73 4.72 -2.76
N ASP A 570 28.88 4.17 -2.30
CA ASP A 570 30.10 4.08 -3.10
C ASP A 570 29.90 3.18 -4.34
N ALA A 571 29.23 2.03 -4.17
CA ALA A 571 28.90 1.11 -5.25
C ALA A 571 27.92 1.72 -6.26
N VAL A 572 26.92 2.47 -5.82
CA VAL A 572 25.98 3.22 -6.68
C VAL A 572 26.71 4.25 -7.53
N GLN A 573 27.67 4.99 -6.96
CA GLN A 573 28.47 5.94 -7.71
C GLN A 573 29.33 5.26 -8.79
N ALA A 574 29.94 4.12 -8.44
CA ALA A 574 30.72 3.33 -9.38
C ALA A 574 29.83 2.75 -10.51
N LEU A 575 28.66 2.19 -10.16
CA LEU A 575 27.72 1.64 -11.11
C LEU A 575 27.21 2.70 -12.12
N ARG A 576 26.94 3.92 -11.65
CA ARG A 576 26.55 5.04 -12.53
C ARG A 576 27.63 5.40 -13.54
N ARG A 577 28.91 5.35 -13.14
CA ARG A 577 30.04 5.60 -14.07
C ARG A 577 30.14 4.51 -15.13
N ILE A 578 30.00 3.25 -14.74
CA ILE A 578 30.07 2.10 -15.67
C ILE A 578 28.85 2.09 -16.59
N ALA A 579 27.66 2.39 -16.10
CA ALA A 579 26.43 2.43 -16.91
C ALA A 579 26.36 3.65 -17.86
N SER A 580 27.25 4.63 -17.71
CA SER A 580 27.35 5.79 -18.65
C SER A 580 28.26 5.52 -19.85
N ILE A 581 28.97 4.39 -19.85
CA ILE A 581 29.83 3.95 -20.97
C ILE A 581 29.01 3.06 -21.93
#